data_57c085b55cc5542cad57bcdbdeebf6c9
#
_entry.id   57c085b55cc5542cad57bcdbdeebf6c9
#
_cell.length_a   1.000
_cell.length_b   1.000
_cell.length_c   1.000
_cell.angle_alpha   90.00
_cell.angle_beta   90.00
_cell.angle_gamma   90.00
#
_symmetry.space_group_name_H-M   'P 1'
#
loop_
_entity.id
_entity.type
_entity.pdbx_description
1 polymer ?
#
loop_
_entity_poly.entity_id
_entity_poly.type
_entity_poly.pdbx_seq_one_letter_code
_entity_poly.pdbx_strand_id
1 'polypeptide(L)'
;MSALSKEQVVDIMLQLYDASKEANAWLEFYMEPNSDAELEKYKKAIRSQFFGRNDWPKDPSFRECNKLITSFKKLVPDPHAIADLMLYYVEQGCSLTAQYGDYDEPFYTALENNFNKAVKFISSNGLMPEYSPRMKKMIKSVECCGYGFPDTLWNIYYEYAED
;
A
#
# COMPACT_ATOMS: atom_id res chain seq x y z
N MET A 1 -7.26 -13.05 -38.85
CA MET A 1 -6.70 -11.84 -38.20
C MET A 1 -5.28 -11.63 -38.73
N SER A 2 -5.03 -10.52 -39.39
CA SER A 2 -3.67 -10.23 -39.86
C SER A 2 -2.80 -9.75 -38.70
N ALA A 3 -1.56 -10.23 -38.65
CA ALA A 3 -0.60 -9.78 -37.64
C ALA A 3 -0.22 -8.31 -37.90
N LEU A 4 -0.09 -7.54 -36.82
CA LEU A 4 0.39 -6.18 -36.88
C LEU A 4 1.89 -6.14 -37.20
N SER A 5 2.34 -5.18 -38.00
CA SER A 5 3.75 -4.94 -38.19
C SER A 5 4.38 -4.31 -36.93
N LYS A 6 5.72 -4.38 -36.84
CA LYS A 6 6.45 -3.74 -35.72
C LYS A 6 6.14 -2.23 -35.64
N GLU A 7 6.09 -1.55 -36.78
CA GLU A 7 5.76 -0.13 -36.86
C GLU A 7 4.35 0.17 -36.36
N GLN A 8 3.37 -0.67 -36.71
CA GLN A 8 1.99 -0.55 -36.22
C GLN A 8 1.90 -0.74 -34.70
N VAL A 9 2.62 -1.73 -34.15
CA VAL A 9 2.68 -1.97 -32.69
C VAL A 9 3.29 -0.76 -31.97
N VAL A 10 4.39 -0.20 -32.49
CA VAL A 10 5.03 0.99 -31.93
C VAL A 10 4.09 2.19 -31.95
N ASP A 11 3.36 2.41 -33.05
CA ASP A 11 2.39 3.50 -33.17
C ASP A 11 1.25 3.36 -32.14
N ILE A 12 0.74 2.15 -31.93
CA ILE A 12 -0.30 1.88 -30.92
C ILE A 12 0.24 2.15 -29.52
N MET A 13 1.47 1.73 -29.22
CA MET A 13 2.10 1.98 -27.93
C MET A 13 2.30 3.48 -27.66
N LEU A 14 2.72 4.25 -28.65
CA LEU A 14 2.85 5.70 -28.54
C LEU A 14 1.51 6.40 -28.29
N GLN A 15 0.47 5.97 -28.98
CA GLN A 15 -0.89 6.49 -28.75
C GLN A 15 -1.39 6.17 -27.33
N LEU A 16 -1.13 4.96 -26.81
CA LEU A 16 -1.46 4.59 -25.44
C LEU A 16 -0.66 5.41 -24.43
N TYR A 17 0.61 5.64 -24.69
CA TYR A 17 1.49 6.44 -23.85
C TYR A 17 0.94 7.86 -23.67
N ASP A 18 0.48 8.47 -24.74
CA ASP A 18 -0.08 9.83 -24.72
C ASP A 18 -1.51 9.88 -24.14
N ALA A 19 -2.28 8.82 -24.30
CA ALA A 19 -3.70 8.80 -23.94
C ALA A 19 -3.97 8.37 -22.48
N SER A 20 -3.07 7.63 -21.85
CA SER A 20 -3.30 7.03 -20.53
C SER A 20 -2.10 7.22 -19.61
N LYS A 21 -2.33 7.89 -18.49
CA LYS A 21 -1.30 8.03 -17.43
C LYS A 21 -0.82 6.68 -16.87
N GLU A 22 -1.73 5.70 -16.79
CA GLU A 22 -1.38 4.35 -16.33
C GLU A 22 -0.48 3.63 -17.33
N ALA A 23 -0.80 3.69 -18.62
CA ALA A 23 0.02 3.11 -19.68
C ALA A 23 1.38 3.81 -19.77
N ASN A 24 1.42 5.11 -19.63
CA ASN A 24 2.64 5.92 -19.61
C ASN A 24 3.55 5.46 -18.44
N ALA A 25 3.04 5.42 -17.22
CA ALA A 25 3.78 4.99 -16.04
C ALA A 25 4.32 3.56 -16.18
N TRP A 26 3.51 2.66 -16.76
CA TRP A 26 3.93 1.27 -16.98
C TRP A 26 5.05 1.17 -18.02
N LEU A 27 4.94 1.89 -19.14
CA LEU A 27 5.96 1.89 -20.18
C LEU A 27 7.28 2.51 -19.72
N GLU A 28 7.21 3.62 -18.97
CA GLU A 28 8.40 4.25 -18.37
C GLU A 28 9.09 3.29 -17.39
N PHE A 29 8.33 2.63 -16.53
CA PHE A 29 8.86 1.63 -15.60
C PHE A 29 9.46 0.43 -16.34
N TYR A 30 8.84 -0.03 -17.42
CA TYR A 30 9.35 -1.13 -18.23
C TYR A 30 10.69 -0.79 -18.91
N MET A 31 10.83 0.46 -19.35
CA MET A 31 12.07 0.93 -20.00
C MET A 31 13.21 1.13 -19.01
N GLU A 32 12.91 1.64 -17.83
CA GLU A 32 13.89 1.86 -16.75
C GLU A 32 13.32 1.34 -15.41
N PRO A 33 13.36 0.02 -15.17
CA PRO A 33 12.80 -0.55 -13.95
C PRO A 33 13.55 -0.08 -12.72
N ASN A 34 12.89 0.72 -11.89
CA ASN A 34 13.39 1.14 -10.58
C ASN A 34 12.29 1.00 -9.53
N SER A 35 12.14 -0.22 -9.02
CA SER A 35 11.13 -0.55 -8.01
C SER A 35 11.27 0.27 -6.74
N ASP A 36 12.49 0.58 -6.32
CA ASP A 36 12.75 1.35 -5.10
C ASP A 36 12.30 2.81 -5.25
N ALA A 37 12.58 3.43 -6.39
CA ALA A 37 12.13 4.80 -6.67
C ALA A 37 10.61 4.89 -6.78
N GLU A 38 9.96 3.94 -7.43
CA GLU A 38 8.50 3.87 -7.51
C GLU A 38 7.88 3.61 -6.13
N LEU A 39 8.44 2.71 -5.34
CA LEU A 39 7.98 2.45 -3.98
C LEU A 39 8.02 3.73 -3.13
N GLU A 40 9.11 4.48 -3.15
CA GLU A 40 9.24 5.75 -2.42
C GLU A 40 8.23 6.80 -2.88
N LYS A 41 7.99 6.89 -4.18
CA LYS A 41 6.98 7.79 -4.77
C LYS A 41 5.57 7.47 -4.25
N TYR A 42 5.20 6.19 -4.24
CA TYR A 42 3.90 5.75 -3.73
C TYR A 42 3.79 5.89 -2.20
N LYS A 43 4.86 5.65 -1.46
CA LYS A 43 4.91 5.93 -0.02
C LYS A 43 4.64 7.40 0.28
N LYS A 44 5.27 8.32 -0.44
CA LYS A 44 5.03 9.76 -0.30
C LYS A 44 3.58 10.14 -0.61
N ALA A 45 3.00 9.56 -1.66
CA ALA A 45 1.61 9.79 -2.03
C ALA A 45 0.64 9.29 -0.95
N ILE A 46 0.86 8.11 -0.37
CA ILE A 46 0.08 7.57 0.74
C ILE A 46 0.22 8.44 1.99
N ARG A 47 1.47 8.77 2.38
CA ARG A 47 1.70 9.62 3.54
C ARG A 47 0.97 10.96 3.43
N SER A 48 0.92 11.56 2.25
CA SER A 48 0.22 12.82 2.01
C SER A 48 -1.29 12.77 2.24
N GLN A 49 -1.88 11.59 2.31
CA GLN A 49 -3.29 11.41 2.68
C GLN A 49 -3.51 11.52 4.19
N PHE A 50 -2.52 11.18 4.99
CA PHE A 50 -2.58 11.20 6.47
C PHE A 50 -2.00 12.49 7.08
N PHE A 51 -0.97 13.03 6.45
CA PHE A 51 -0.22 14.17 6.96
C PHE A 51 -0.05 15.25 5.89
N GLY A 52 -0.32 16.49 6.26
CA GLY A 52 -0.08 17.66 5.44
C GLY A 52 1.30 18.28 5.64
N ARG A 53 1.42 19.58 5.37
CA ARG A 53 2.67 20.32 5.64
C ARG A 53 3.01 20.29 7.13
N ASN A 54 4.31 20.15 7.44
CA ASN A 54 4.85 20.08 8.80
C ASN A 54 4.19 18.97 9.65
N ASP A 55 3.87 17.84 8.99
CA ASP A 55 3.23 16.69 9.62
C ASP A 55 1.89 16.99 10.32
N TRP A 56 1.19 18.04 9.90
CA TRP A 56 -0.16 18.32 10.37
C TRP A 56 -1.10 17.16 10.04
N PRO A 57 -1.90 16.70 11.01
CA PRO A 57 -2.85 15.61 10.75
C PRO A 57 -3.91 16.02 9.72
N LYS A 58 -4.25 15.08 8.85
CA LYS A 58 -5.32 15.22 7.87
C LYS A 58 -6.38 14.16 8.13
N ASP A 59 -7.57 14.41 7.64
CA ASP A 59 -8.60 13.37 7.52
C ASP A 59 -8.29 12.52 6.28
N PRO A 60 -7.84 11.25 6.46
CA PRO A 60 -7.30 10.47 5.35
C PRO A 60 -8.39 9.97 4.39
N SER A 61 -8.10 10.02 3.11
CA SER A 61 -8.92 9.34 2.10
C SER A 61 -8.45 7.89 1.91
N PHE A 62 -9.08 6.95 2.58
CA PHE A 62 -8.81 5.52 2.41
C PHE A 62 -9.07 5.04 0.99
N ARG A 63 -10.05 5.64 0.32
CA ARG A 63 -10.35 5.37 -1.09
C ARG A 63 -9.14 5.68 -1.99
N GLU A 64 -8.52 6.83 -1.81
CA GLU A 64 -7.35 7.23 -2.60
C GLU A 64 -6.13 6.35 -2.27
N CYS A 65 -5.92 6.02 -1.00
CA CYS A 65 -4.88 5.08 -0.60
C CYS A 65 -5.08 3.70 -1.24
N ASN A 66 -6.30 3.17 -1.25
CA ASN A 66 -6.61 1.88 -1.87
C ASN A 66 -6.37 1.89 -3.38
N LYS A 67 -6.68 3.00 -4.07
CA LYS A 67 -6.36 3.18 -5.48
C LYS A 67 -4.84 3.17 -5.72
N LEU A 68 -4.07 3.83 -4.87
CA LEU A 68 -2.61 3.84 -4.95
C LEU A 68 -2.03 2.43 -4.80
N ILE A 69 -2.52 1.64 -3.84
CA ILE A 69 -2.11 0.23 -3.67
C ILE A 69 -2.42 -0.57 -4.94
N THR A 70 -3.62 -0.44 -5.49
CA THR A 70 -4.03 -1.15 -6.70
C THR A 70 -3.15 -0.77 -7.90
N SER A 71 -2.88 0.51 -8.10
CA SER A 71 -2.01 1.01 -9.17
C SER A 71 -0.58 0.50 -9.02
N PHE A 72 -0.04 0.50 -7.81
CA PHE A 72 1.31 0.01 -7.53
C PHE A 72 1.44 -1.49 -7.83
N LYS A 73 0.46 -2.31 -7.43
CA LYS A 73 0.44 -3.75 -7.73
C LYS A 73 0.47 -4.06 -9.22
N LYS A 74 -0.18 -3.22 -10.03
CA LYS A 74 -0.16 -3.36 -11.50
C LYS A 74 1.19 -2.97 -12.10
N LEU A 75 1.85 -1.99 -11.53
CA LEU A 75 3.10 -1.43 -12.02
C LEU A 75 4.32 -2.25 -11.60
N VAL A 76 4.36 -2.66 -10.33
CA VAL A 76 5.50 -3.36 -9.73
C VAL A 76 5.04 -4.73 -9.23
N PRO A 77 5.40 -5.83 -9.92
CA PRO A 77 4.95 -7.17 -9.55
C PRO A 77 5.77 -7.81 -8.40
N ASP A 78 6.77 -7.13 -7.85
CA ASP A 78 7.60 -7.65 -6.76
C ASP A 78 6.79 -7.78 -5.45
N PRO A 79 6.62 -9.02 -4.91
CA PRO A 79 5.87 -9.23 -3.67
C PRO A 79 6.44 -8.50 -2.45
N HIS A 80 7.76 -8.34 -2.35
CA HIS A 80 8.40 -7.59 -1.26
C HIS A 80 8.04 -6.11 -1.29
N ALA A 81 8.10 -5.48 -2.46
CA ALA A 81 7.73 -4.08 -2.63
C ALA A 81 6.25 -3.85 -2.33
N ILE A 82 5.38 -4.74 -2.79
CA ILE A 82 3.93 -4.68 -2.53
C ILE A 82 3.64 -4.83 -1.04
N ALA A 83 4.25 -5.82 -0.37
CA ALA A 83 4.11 -6.04 1.07
C ALA A 83 4.56 -4.82 1.88
N ASP A 84 5.70 -4.26 1.51
CA ASP A 84 6.24 -3.04 2.14
C ASP A 84 5.24 -1.87 2.03
N LEU A 85 4.70 -1.61 0.84
CA LEU A 85 3.74 -0.53 0.64
C LEU A 85 2.43 -0.75 1.37
N MET A 86 1.90 -1.98 1.39
CA MET A 86 0.67 -2.31 2.10
C MET A 86 0.82 -2.12 3.61
N LEU A 87 1.93 -2.53 4.20
CA LEU A 87 2.21 -2.29 5.62
C LEU A 87 2.45 -0.82 5.91
N TYR A 88 3.21 -0.13 5.06
CA TYR A 88 3.44 1.31 5.20
C TYR A 88 2.13 2.10 5.26
N TYR A 89 1.16 1.74 4.45
CA TYR A 89 -0.17 2.34 4.46
C TYR A 89 -0.82 2.23 5.84
N VAL A 90 -0.87 1.03 6.41
CA VAL A 90 -1.44 0.81 7.75
C VAL A 90 -0.63 1.53 8.83
N GLU A 91 0.69 1.52 8.73
CA GLU A 91 1.59 2.24 9.63
C GLU A 91 1.34 3.74 9.67
N GLN A 92 0.98 4.37 8.54
CA GLN A 92 0.64 5.79 8.52
C GLN A 92 -0.64 6.07 9.34
N GLY A 93 -1.66 5.23 9.23
CA GLY A 93 -2.86 5.33 10.04
C GLY A 93 -2.58 5.09 11.54
N CYS A 94 -1.78 4.10 11.86
CA CYS A 94 -1.34 3.83 13.23
C CYS A 94 -0.55 5.02 13.81
N SER A 95 0.35 5.58 13.03
CA SER A 95 1.13 6.76 13.42
C SER A 95 0.23 7.98 13.69
N LEU A 96 -0.78 8.18 12.85
CA LEU A 96 -1.71 9.29 13.00
C LEU A 96 -2.48 9.19 14.33
N THR A 97 -3.09 8.05 14.63
CA THR A 97 -3.84 7.87 15.87
C THR A 97 -2.96 7.84 17.12
N ALA A 98 -1.75 7.28 17.03
CA ALA A 98 -0.79 7.28 18.14
C ALA A 98 -0.29 8.67 18.52
N GLN A 99 -0.15 9.56 17.53
CA GLN A 99 0.34 10.94 17.76
C GLN A 99 -0.75 11.93 18.14
N TYR A 100 -1.95 11.80 17.58
CA TYR A 100 -3.00 12.80 17.67
C TYR A 100 -4.25 12.34 18.42
N GLY A 101 -4.26 11.11 18.91
CA GLY A 101 -5.37 10.52 19.67
C GLY A 101 -6.36 9.74 18.82
N ASP A 102 -7.38 9.21 19.50
CA ASP A 102 -8.37 8.34 18.86
C ASP A 102 -9.20 9.05 17.78
N TYR A 103 -9.44 8.30 16.73
CA TYR A 103 -10.39 8.63 15.66
C TYR A 103 -11.72 7.87 15.88
N ASP A 104 -12.61 7.92 14.91
CA ASP A 104 -13.88 7.21 14.95
C ASP A 104 -13.77 5.73 14.57
N GLU A 105 -14.82 4.97 14.82
CA GLU A 105 -14.87 3.55 14.50
C GLU A 105 -14.65 3.24 13.00
N PRO A 106 -15.21 3.99 12.03
CA PRO A 106 -14.93 3.77 10.62
C PRO A 106 -13.45 3.90 10.24
N PHE A 107 -12.72 4.79 10.88
CA PHE A 107 -11.28 4.92 10.68
C PHE A 107 -10.53 3.64 11.07
N TYR A 108 -10.80 3.10 12.26
CA TYR A 108 -10.18 1.87 12.72
C TYR A 108 -10.59 0.66 11.89
N THR A 109 -11.87 0.55 11.55
CA THR A 109 -12.36 -0.51 10.66
C THR A 109 -11.65 -0.51 9.31
N ALA A 110 -11.42 0.65 8.72
CA ALA A 110 -10.67 0.77 7.47
C ALA A 110 -9.23 0.29 7.61
N LEU A 111 -8.54 0.65 8.70
CA LEU A 111 -7.18 0.19 8.98
C LEU A 111 -7.11 -1.32 9.22
N GLU A 112 -8.04 -1.87 10.00
CA GLU A 112 -8.16 -3.31 10.26
C GLU A 112 -8.34 -4.11 8.97
N ASN A 113 -9.24 -3.66 8.09
CA ASN A 113 -9.47 -4.29 6.80
C ASN A 113 -8.22 -4.24 5.91
N ASN A 114 -7.51 -3.13 5.89
CA ASN A 114 -6.28 -2.99 5.11
C ASN A 114 -5.12 -3.80 5.71
N PHE A 115 -5.05 -3.88 7.02
CA PHE A 115 -4.08 -4.75 7.71
C PHE A 115 -4.34 -6.22 7.40
N ASN A 116 -5.60 -6.66 7.45
CA ASN A 116 -5.98 -8.02 7.08
C ASN A 116 -5.56 -8.36 5.64
N LYS A 117 -5.80 -7.46 4.69
CA LYS A 117 -5.36 -7.63 3.30
C LYS A 117 -3.83 -7.74 3.20
N ALA A 118 -3.10 -6.90 3.94
CA ALA A 118 -1.64 -6.93 3.96
C ALA A 118 -1.09 -8.24 4.52
N VAL A 119 -1.58 -8.68 5.67
CA VAL A 119 -1.14 -9.93 6.31
C VAL A 119 -1.46 -11.14 5.45
N LYS A 120 -2.66 -11.18 4.86
CA LYS A 120 -3.06 -12.23 3.91
C LYS A 120 -2.13 -12.29 2.71
N PHE A 121 -1.79 -11.15 2.13
CA PHE A 121 -0.86 -11.07 1.00
C PHE A 121 0.55 -11.55 1.39
N ILE A 122 1.06 -11.11 2.53
CA ILE A 122 2.37 -11.50 3.08
C ILE A 122 2.41 -13.00 3.35
N SER A 123 1.39 -13.56 3.98
CA SER A 123 1.26 -14.99 4.25
C SER A 123 1.22 -15.80 2.95
N SER A 124 0.38 -15.41 2.00
CA SER A 124 0.23 -16.09 0.71
C SER A 124 1.52 -16.11 -0.14
N ASN A 125 2.43 -15.18 0.09
CA ASN A 125 3.73 -15.11 -0.58
C ASN A 125 4.89 -15.66 0.24
N GLY A 126 4.63 -16.29 1.39
CA GLY A 126 5.65 -16.89 2.26
C GLY A 126 6.56 -15.87 2.94
N LEU A 127 6.10 -14.64 3.13
CA LEU A 127 6.90 -13.53 3.65
C LEU A 127 6.68 -13.26 5.15
N MET A 128 5.89 -14.07 5.84
CA MET A 128 5.59 -13.88 7.27
C MET A 128 6.84 -13.76 8.14
N PRO A 129 7.87 -14.63 8.02
CA PRO A 129 9.07 -14.51 8.85
C PRO A 129 9.80 -13.18 8.70
N GLU A 130 9.82 -12.63 7.49
CA GLU A 130 10.51 -11.37 7.18
C GLU A 130 9.77 -10.15 7.75
N TYR A 131 8.44 -10.12 7.61
CA TYR A 131 7.62 -8.96 8.00
C TYR A 131 7.03 -9.04 9.41
N SER A 132 7.06 -10.20 10.05
CA SER A 132 6.53 -10.42 11.39
C SER A 132 7.07 -9.44 12.45
N PRO A 133 8.38 -9.17 12.53
CA PRO A 133 8.90 -8.20 13.49
C PRO A 133 8.34 -6.78 13.26
N ARG A 134 8.19 -6.37 12.01
CA ARG A 134 7.63 -5.06 11.64
C ARG A 134 6.16 -4.95 12.04
N MET A 135 5.36 -5.97 11.75
CA MET A 135 3.95 -6.02 12.15
C MET A 135 3.77 -5.95 13.65
N LYS A 136 4.53 -6.72 14.41
CA LYS A 136 4.49 -6.70 15.89
C LYS A 136 4.85 -5.33 16.46
N LYS A 137 5.87 -4.68 15.90
CA LYS A 137 6.27 -3.32 16.29
C LYS A 137 5.15 -2.31 16.02
N MET A 138 4.51 -2.40 14.86
CA MET A 138 3.39 -1.56 14.49
C MET A 138 2.22 -1.73 15.47
N ILE A 139 1.80 -2.96 15.77
CA ILE A 139 0.69 -3.22 16.70
C ILE A 139 0.99 -2.67 18.09
N LYS A 140 2.21 -2.88 18.60
CA LYS A 140 2.65 -2.32 19.88
C LYS A 140 2.60 -0.79 19.92
N SER A 141 2.80 -0.12 18.80
CA SER A 141 2.75 1.35 18.76
C SER A 141 1.35 1.94 19.00
N VAL A 142 0.31 1.12 18.91
CA VAL A 142 -1.10 1.53 19.09
C VAL A 142 -1.78 0.86 20.28
N GLU A 143 -1.03 0.28 21.20
CA GLU A 143 -1.57 -0.40 22.40
C GLU A 143 -2.47 0.49 23.27
N CYS A 144 -2.28 1.80 23.22
CA CYS A 144 -3.10 2.76 23.96
C CYS A 144 -4.36 3.23 23.19
N CYS A 145 -4.57 2.79 21.96
CA CYS A 145 -5.72 3.20 21.16
C CYS A 145 -7.00 2.48 21.60
N GLY A 146 -8.13 3.17 21.46
CA GLY A 146 -9.44 2.67 21.83
C GLY A 146 -10.08 1.72 20.79
N TYR A 147 -11.38 1.49 20.95
CA TYR A 147 -12.22 0.68 20.04
C TYR A 147 -11.79 -0.78 19.87
N GLY A 148 -10.96 -1.33 20.75
CA GLY A 148 -10.43 -2.67 20.61
C GLY A 148 -9.47 -2.84 19.42
N PHE A 149 -8.97 -1.74 18.87
CA PHE A 149 -8.13 -1.71 17.68
C PHE A 149 -6.86 -2.57 17.82
N PRO A 150 -6.06 -2.44 18.90
CA PRO A 150 -4.86 -3.28 19.08
C PRO A 150 -5.20 -4.78 19.14
N ASP A 151 -6.25 -5.14 19.86
CA ASP A 151 -6.67 -6.54 20.01
C ASP A 151 -7.11 -7.14 18.66
N THR A 152 -7.83 -6.36 17.84
CA THR A 152 -8.22 -6.78 16.50
C THR A 152 -7.00 -7.00 15.61
N LEU A 153 -6.00 -6.11 15.67
CA LEU A 153 -4.75 -6.29 14.91
C LEU A 153 -3.99 -7.55 15.35
N TRP A 154 -3.91 -7.83 16.66
CA TRP A 154 -3.29 -9.06 17.15
C TRP A 154 -4.05 -10.30 16.67
N ASN A 155 -5.37 -10.29 16.71
CA ASN A 155 -6.18 -11.40 16.23
C ASN A 155 -5.94 -11.68 14.74
N ILE A 156 -5.92 -10.64 13.91
CA ILE A 156 -5.58 -10.75 12.50
C ILE A 156 -4.17 -11.32 12.31
N TYR A 157 -3.19 -10.82 13.05
CA TYR A 157 -1.82 -11.30 12.97
C TYR A 157 -1.72 -12.80 13.27
N TYR A 158 -2.33 -13.23 14.38
CA TYR A 158 -2.26 -14.64 14.81
C TYR A 158 -3.04 -15.58 13.90
N GLU A 159 -4.10 -15.13 13.26
CA GLU A 159 -4.84 -15.94 12.28
C GLU A 159 -3.93 -16.47 11.15
N TYR A 160 -2.94 -15.68 10.74
CA TYR A 160 -2.01 -16.03 9.67
C TYR A 160 -0.63 -16.48 10.14
N ALA A 161 -0.28 -16.27 11.40
CA ALA A 161 1.02 -16.62 11.93
C ALA A 161 1.11 -18.10 12.38
N GLU A 162 -0.03 -18.76 12.57
CA GLU A 162 -0.13 -20.15 13.00
C GLU A 162 -0.12 -21.16 11.83
N ASP A 163 -0.17 -20.69 10.60
CA ASP A 163 -0.06 -21.50 9.38
C ASP A 163 1.41 -21.59 8.92
#